data_baf6e38b36608cab70375c4d67e93597
#
_entry.id   baf6e38b36608cab70375c4d67e93597
#
_cell.length_a   1.000
_cell.length_b   1.000
_cell.length_c   1.000
_cell.angle_alpha   90.00
_cell.angle_beta   90.00
_cell.angle_gamma   90.00
#
_symmetry.space_group_name_H-M   'P 1'
#
loop_
_entity.id
_entity.type
_entity.pdbx_description
1 polymer ?
#
loop_
_entity_poly.entity_id
_entity_poly.type
_entity_poly.pdbx_seq_one_letter_code
_entity_poly.pdbx_strand_id
1 'polypeptide(L)'
;IVDSSALIEQVVGDAVSSAFDSAGQRCSALRVLCVQEEAADRVVEMLQGAMGELRVGNPGALRVDVGPVIDAEAQAGISKHVETFKAKGHRVFQHPAHRTAADAQGTFVPPTLIELNHIGELQREVFGPVLHLVRYARNDLNQLLDQINATGYGLTQGVHTRIDETIARVVNRAHAGNVYVNRNMVGAVVGVQPFGGEGLSGTGPKAGGPLYLLRLLSQRPADALARTFADADRATPPEDAVRERLLAPLATLQQWAQLQGNAALASTCQRFARQTQSGTARTLHGPTGERNVYTLAPRARVLCLAQSVDDLLVQTAAVLASGGTALWPNTQASQRAKLPTLVQAQVLLQDNALGDGTLGLEAVL
;
A
#
# COMPACT_ATOMS: atom_id res chain seq x y z
N ILE A 1 -4.09 -0.33 -11.60
CA ILE A 1 -5.02 0.64 -12.19
C ILE A 1 -4.52 1.01 -13.58
N VAL A 2 -5.41 1.03 -14.56
CA VAL A 2 -5.10 1.39 -15.96
C VAL A 2 -6.12 2.43 -16.42
N ASP A 3 -5.67 3.61 -16.82
CA ASP A 3 -6.55 4.59 -17.45
C ASP A 3 -6.48 4.53 -19.00
N SER A 4 -7.37 5.24 -19.67
CA SER A 4 -7.48 5.23 -21.14
C SER A 4 -6.28 5.86 -21.85
N SER A 5 -5.37 6.54 -21.13
CA SER A 5 -4.15 7.12 -21.70
C SER A 5 -2.97 6.15 -21.72
N ALA A 6 -3.07 5.01 -21.02
CA ALA A 6 -1.99 4.04 -20.89
C ALA A 6 -1.58 3.42 -22.24
N LEU A 7 -0.32 3.02 -22.35
CA LEU A 7 0.17 2.21 -23.48
C LEU A 7 -0.27 0.77 -23.28
N ILE A 8 -1.28 0.32 -24.00
CA ILE A 8 -1.95 -0.96 -23.75
C ILE A 8 -1.00 -2.14 -23.92
N GLU A 9 -0.11 -2.10 -24.89
CA GLU A 9 0.90 -3.13 -25.15
C GLU A 9 1.81 -3.34 -23.93
N GLN A 10 2.23 -2.26 -23.29
CA GLN A 10 3.01 -2.31 -22.06
C GLN A 10 2.15 -2.84 -20.88
N VAL A 11 0.92 -2.35 -20.75
CA VAL A 11 -0.01 -2.82 -19.71
C VAL A 11 -0.17 -4.33 -19.77
N VAL A 12 -0.37 -4.90 -20.97
CA VAL A 12 -0.57 -6.33 -21.15
C VAL A 12 0.69 -7.12 -20.78
N GLY A 13 1.87 -6.70 -21.25
CA GLY A 13 3.14 -7.34 -20.88
C GLY A 13 3.39 -7.32 -19.37
N ASP A 14 3.22 -6.16 -18.75
CA ASP A 14 3.40 -5.97 -17.31
C ASP A 14 2.36 -6.74 -16.47
N ALA A 15 1.09 -6.81 -16.94
CA ALA A 15 0.04 -7.56 -16.27
C ALA A 15 0.27 -9.07 -16.34
N VAL A 16 0.65 -9.60 -17.51
CA VAL A 16 0.97 -11.02 -17.69
C VAL A 16 2.13 -11.44 -16.78
N SER A 17 3.24 -10.70 -16.81
CA SER A 17 4.39 -10.96 -15.95
C SER A 17 4.00 -10.85 -14.47
N SER A 18 3.27 -9.80 -14.09
CA SER A 18 2.89 -9.58 -12.69
C SER A 18 1.90 -10.63 -12.15
N ALA A 19 1.01 -11.15 -12.99
CA ALA A 19 -0.03 -12.09 -12.56
C ALA A 19 0.41 -13.55 -12.62
N PHE A 20 1.25 -13.93 -13.59
CA PHE A 20 1.47 -15.33 -13.93
C PHE A 20 2.90 -15.83 -13.73
N ASP A 21 3.91 -14.96 -13.63
CA ASP A 21 5.26 -15.37 -13.25
C ASP A 21 5.23 -16.10 -11.91
N SER A 22 6.01 -17.17 -11.80
CA SER A 22 6.01 -18.07 -10.63
C SER A 22 4.62 -18.65 -10.31
N ALA A 23 3.78 -18.86 -11.34
CA ALA A 23 2.38 -19.28 -11.21
C ALA A 23 1.55 -18.37 -10.29
N GLY A 24 1.82 -17.06 -10.30
CA GLY A 24 1.15 -16.08 -9.43
C GLY A 24 1.44 -16.26 -7.94
N GLN A 25 2.47 -17.02 -7.56
CA GLN A 25 2.79 -17.34 -6.17
C GLN A 25 3.87 -16.42 -5.59
N ARG A 26 3.70 -15.11 -5.82
CA ARG A 26 4.49 -14.06 -5.16
C ARG A 26 3.56 -13.17 -4.34
N CYS A 27 4.08 -12.67 -3.22
CA CYS A 27 3.33 -11.71 -2.38
C CYS A 27 2.97 -10.41 -3.14
N SER A 28 3.76 -10.04 -4.15
CA SER A 28 3.53 -8.88 -5.02
C SER A 28 2.82 -9.20 -6.33
N ALA A 29 2.36 -10.44 -6.55
CA ALA A 29 1.67 -10.79 -7.78
C ALA A 29 0.38 -9.98 -7.97
N LEU A 30 0.11 -9.59 -9.20
CA LEU A 30 -1.10 -8.85 -9.56
C LEU A 30 -2.35 -9.72 -9.40
N ARG A 31 -3.20 -9.35 -8.46
CA ARG A 31 -4.46 -10.06 -8.15
C ARG A 31 -5.66 -9.44 -8.84
N VAL A 32 -5.66 -8.10 -8.96
CA VAL A 32 -6.78 -7.36 -9.53
C VAL A 32 -6.25 -6.29 -10.49
N LEU A 33 -6.69 -6.34 -11.73
CA LEU A 33 -6.44 -5.33 -12.76
C LEU A 33 -7.70 -4.46 -12.91
N CYS A 34 -7.62 -3.22 -12.46
CA CYS A 34 -8.71 -2.26 -12.62
C CYS A 34 -8.49 -1.45 -13.89
N VAL A 35 -9.40 -1.55 -14.86
CA VAL A 35 -9.25 -0.91 -16.18
C VAL A 35 -10.37 0.07 -16.42
N GLN A 36 -10.03 1.28 -16.86
CA GLN A 36 -11.02 2.28 -17.26
C GLN A 36 -11.85 1.77 -18.45
N GLU A 37 -13.16 1.97 -18.39
CA GLU A 37 -14.14 1.37 -19.31
C GLU A 37 -13.77 1.58 -20.80
N GLU A 38 -13.29 2.79 -21.16
CA GLU A 38 -12.98 3.14 -22.53
C GLU A 38 -11.80 2.34 -23.12
N ALA A 39 -10.93 1.78 -22.28
CA ALA A 39 -9.81 0.94 -22.70
C ALA A 39 -10.06 -0.55 -22.47
N ALA A 40 -11.08 -0.91 -21.68
CA ALA A 40 -11.22 -2.25 -21.12
C ALA A 40 -11.35 -3.34 -22.17
N ASP A 41 -12.18 -3.17 -23.19
CA ASP A 41 -12.39 -4.21 -24.21
C ASP A 41 -11.09 -4.53 -24.96
N ARG A 42 -10.32 -3.51 -25.33
CA ARG A 42 -9.05 -3.71 -26.01
C ARG A 42 -8.00 -4.35 -25.09
N VAL A 43 -7.95 -3.94 -23.83
CA VAL A 43 -7.05 -4.56 -22.84
C VAL A 43 -7.39 -6.03 -22.64
N VAL A 44 -8.68 -6.36 -22.50
CA VAL A 44 -9.14 -7.76 -22.33
C VAL A 44 -8.78 -8.61 -23.55
N GLU A 45 -9.06 -8.13 -24.77
CA GLU A 45 -8.73 -8.85 -25.99
C GLU A 45 -7.23 -9.15 -26.10
N MET A 46 -6.40 -8.12 -25.91
CA MET A 46 -4.94 -8.28 -25.99
C MET A 46 -4.39 -9.16 -24.85
N LEU A 47 -4.95 -9.03 -23.65
CA LEU A 47 -4.55 -9.85 -22.50
C LEU A 47 -4.88 -11.32 -22.72
N GLN A 48 -6.07 -11.63 -23.23
CA GLN A 48 -6.45 -13.00 -23.58
C GLN A 48 -5.55 -13.59 -24.68
N GLY A 49 -5.20 -12.77 -25.70
CA GLY A 49 -4.25 -13.18 -26.73
C GLY A 49 -2.86 -13.50 -26.14
N ALA A 50 -2.32 -12.60 -25.31
CA ALA A 50 -1.03 -12.81 -24.65
C ALA A 50 -1.05 -14.02 -23.69
N MET A 51 -2.13 -14.19 -22.93
CA MET A 51 -2.32 -15.38 -22.09
C MET A 51 -2.34 -16.67 -22.91
N GLY A 52 -2.92 -16.63 -24.11
CA GLY A 52 -2.99 -17.80 -25.03
C GLY A 52 -1.63 -18.30 -25.49
N GLU A 53 -0.60 -17.45 -25.51
CA GLU A 53 0.77 -17.80 -25.89
C GLU A 53 1.60 -18.40 -24.75
N LEU A 54 1.13 -18.28 -23.49
CA LEU A 54 1.85 -18.83 -22.34
C LEU A 54 1.93 -20.37 -22.41
N ARG A 55 3.05 -20.91 -22.02
CA ARG A 55 3.29 -22.34 -21.94
C ARG A 55 3.29 -22.81 -20.49
N VAL A 56 2.32 -23.66 -20.16
CA VAL A 56 2.20 -24.25 -18.82
C VAL A 56 2.86 -25.63 -18.82
N GLY A 57 3.75 -25.89 -17.87
CA GLY A 57 4.43 -27.19 -17.79
C GLY A 57 5.59 -27.23 -16.81
N ASN A 58 6.50 -28.16 -16.98
CA ASN A 58 7.67 -28.33 -16.13
C ASN A 58 8.65 -27.14 -16.29
N PRO A 59 8.87 -26.32 -15.24
CA PRO A 59 9.72 -25.14 -15.29
C PRO A 59 11.21 -25.42 -15.48
N GLY A 60 11.66 -26.68 -15.43
CA GLY A 60 12.99 -27.07 -15.84
C GLY A 60 13.28 -26.90 -17.32
N ALA A 61 12.24 -26.71 -18.13
CA ALA A 61 12.39 -26.44 -19.57
C ALA A 61 12.26 -24.93 -19.83
N LEU A 62 13.29 -24.30 -20.42
CA LEU A 62 13.34 -22.85 -20.69
C LEU A 62 12.16 -22.31 -21.51
N ARG A 63 11.44 -23.15 -22.23
CA ARG A 63 10.28 -22.77 -23.02
C ARG A 63 8.99 -22.65 -22.20
N VAL A 64 9.01 -22.97 -20.91
CA VAL A 64 7.84 -22.96 -20.02
C VAL A 64 7.77 -21.64 -19.27
N ASP A 65 6.62 -21.00 -19.32
CA ASP A 65 6.37 -19.71 -18.70
C ASP A 65 5.73 -19.88 -17.30
N VAL A 66 4.80 -20.84 -17.15
CA VAL A 66 4.05 -21.03 -15.91
C VAL A 66 4.21 -22.47 -15.41
N GLY A 67 4.81 -22.60 -14.23
CA GLY A 67 5.01 -23.85 -13.52
C GLY A 67 3.81 -24.31 -12.68
N PRO A 68 3.98 -25.35 -11.83
CA PRO A 68 2.93 -25.82 -10.94
C PRO A 68 2.71 -24.88 -9.76
N VAL A 69 1.54 -24.96 -9.14
CA VAL A 69 1.32 -24.41 -7.79
C VAL A 69 1.90 -25.34 -6.73
N ILE A 70 2.10 -24.82 -5.51
CA ILE A 70 2.93 -25.47 -4.48
C ILE A 70 2.49 -26.89 -4.13
N ASP A 71 1.17 -27.16 -4.07
CA ASP A 71 0.61 -28.46 -3.67
C ASP A 71 -0.81 -28.67 -4.21
N ALA A 72 -1.36 -29.84 -3.91
CA ALA A 72 -2.71 -30.23 -4.34
C ALA A 72 -3.81 -29.46 -3.62
N GLU A 73 -3.58 -28.98 -2.39
CA GLU A 73 -4.54 -28.19 -1.64
C GLU A 73 -4.69 -26.81 -2.30
N ALA A 74 -3.58 -26.16 -2.64
CA ALA A 74 -3.57 -24.91 -3.39
C ALA A 74 -4.28 -25.07 -4.75
N GLN A 75 -3.96 -26.15 -5.49
CA GLN A 75 -4.62 -26.44 -6.77
C GLN A 75 -6.14 -26.58 -6.61
N ALA A 76 -6.59 -27.36 -5.62
CA ALA A 76 -8.01 -27.57 -5.36
C ALA A 76 -8.73 -26.28 -4.94
N GLY A 77 -8.08 -25.48 -4.06
CA GLY A 77 -8.60 -24.20 -3.61
C GLY A 77 -8.78 -23.19 -4.73
N ILE A 78 -7.78 -23.09 -5.62
CA ILE A 78 -7.84 -22.20 -6.79
C ILE A 78 -8.89 -22.69 -7.79
N SER A 79 -8.92 -23.99 -8.08
CA SER A 79 -9.92 -24.56 -8.99
C SER A 79 -11.35 -24.32 -8.48
N LYS A 80 -11.58 -24.52 -7.18
CA LYS A 80 -12.88 -24.21 -6.54
C LYS A 80 -13.26 -22.74 -6.68
N HIS A 81 -12.30 -21.84 -6.54
CA HIS A 81 -12.54 -20.41 -6.73
C HIS A 81 -13.00 -20.12 -8.15
N VAL A 82 -12.28 -20.61 -9.16
CA VAL A 82 -12.63 -20.44 -10.58
C VAL A 82 -14.03 -20.97 -10.88
N GLU A 83 -14.34 -22.19 -10.44
CA GLU A 83 -15.67 -22.79 -10.65
C GLU A 83 -16.78 -22.02 -9.92
N THR A 84 -16.50 -21.47 -8.74
CA THR A 84 -17.45 -20.63 -8.02
C THR A 84 -17.84 -19.39 -8.83
N PHE A 85 -16.86 -18.70 -9.45
CA PHE A 85 -17.16 -17.52 -10.26
C PHE A 85 -17.82 -17.86 -11.58
N LYS A 86 -17.48 -18.99 -12.21
CA LYS A 86 -18.24 -19.53 -13.38
C LYS A 86 -19.70 -19.78 -13.01
N ALA A 87 -19.95 -20.44 -11.89
CA ALA A 87 -21.31 -20.75 -11.43
C ALA A 87 -22.12 -19.49 -11.09
N LYS A 88 -21.48 -18.41 -10.68
CA LYS A 88 -22.11 -17.09 -10.47
C LYS A 88 -22.38 -16.32 -11.77
N GLY A 89 -21.97 -16.85 -12.92
CA GLY A 89 -22.20 -16.23 -14.24
C GLY A 89 -21.16 -15.18 -14.65
N HIS A 90 -20.02 -15.11 -13.97
CA HIS A 90 -18.92 -14.23 -14.38
C HIS A 90 -18.26 -14.69 -15.68
N ARG A 91 -17.74 -13.74 -16.44
CA ARG A 91 -16.90 -14.07 -17.61
C ARG A 91 -15.56 -14.60 -17.12
N VAL A 92 -15.28 -15.84 -17.50
CA VAL A 92 -14.03 -16.52 -17.14
C VAL A 92 -13.32 -16.94 -18.42
N PHE A 93 -12.14 -16.39 -18.66
CA PHE A 93 -11.22 -16.89 -19.67
C PHE A 93 -10.15 -17.72 -18.96
N GLN A 94 -10.01 -18.97 -19.41
CA GLN A 94 -8.99 -19.87 -18.90
C GLN A 94 -8.12 -20.31 -20.06
N HIS A 95 -6.80 -20.21 -19.88
CA HIS A 95 -5.83 -20.63 -20.88
C HIS A 95 -6.12 -22.07 -21.36
N PRO A 96 -6.20 -22.31 -22.66
CA PRO A 96 -6.34 -23.66 -23.20
C PRO A 96 -5.02 -24.41 -22.95
N ALA A 97 -4.90 -25.04 -21.78
CA ALA A 97 -3.69 -25.77 -21.44
C ALA A 97 -3.48 -26.96 -22.38
N HIS A 98 -2.54 -26.82 -23.30
CA HIS A 98 -2.00 -27.96 -24.04
C HIS A 98 -1.11 -28.79 -23.11
N ARG A 99 -1.73 -29.62 -22.28
CA ARG A 99 -1.01 -30.53 -21.40
C ARG A 99 -0.39 -31.65 -22.23
N THR A 100 0.93 -31.81 -22.11
CA THR A 100 1.54 -33.10 -22.51
C THR A 100 1.18 -34.15 -21.47
N ALA A 101 1.26 -35.44 -21.85
CA ALA A 101 1.00 -36.54 -20.91
C ALA A 101 1.91 -36.47 -19.65
N ALA A 102 3.11 -35.90 -19.78
CA ALA A 102 4.05 -35.66 -18.67
C ALA A 102 3.57 -34.56 -17.72
N ASP A 103 2.83 -33.55 -18.20
CA ASP A 103 2.31 -32.44 -17.40
C ASP A 103 0.99 -32.83 -16.69
N ALA A 104 0.42 -33.99 -17.01
CA ALA A 104 -0.82 -34.49 -16.41
C ALA A 104 -0.66 -34.88 -14.93
N GLN A 105 0.57 -35.09 -14.45
CA GLN A 105 0.87 -35.59 -13.10
C GLN A 105 1.28 -34.48 -12.10
N GLY A 106 1.17 -33.19 -12.43
CA GLY A 106 1.56 -32.10 -11.56
C GLY A 106 0.38 -31.27 -11.05
N THR A 107 0.66 -30.39 -10.07
CA THR A 107 -0.30 -29.45 -9.49
C THR A 107 -0.45 -28.18 -10.36
N PHE A 108 -0.70 -28.35 -11.65
CA PHE A 108 -0.82 -27.25 -12.59
C PHE A 108 -2.21 -26.62 -12.54
N VAL A 109 -2.25 -25.28 -12.53
CA VAL A 109 -3.46 -24.49 -12.71
C VAL A 109 -3.25 -23.62 -13.95
N PRO A 110 -4.14 -23.68 -14.94
CA PRO A 110 -4.03 -22.82 -16.11
C PRO A 110 -4.21 -21.34 -15.73
N PRO A 111 -3.42 -20.40 -16.29
CA PRO A 111 -3.65 -18.97 -16.17
C PRO A 111 -5.12 -18.64 -16.45
N THR A 112 -5.74 -17.92 -15.54
CA THR A 112 -7.17 -17.64 -15.57
C THR A 112 -7.42 -16.15 -15.38
N LEU A 113 -8.30 -15.57 -16.21
CA LEU A 113 -8.81 -14.21 -16.08
C LEU A 113 -10.31 -14.30 -15.72
N ILE A 114 -10.71 -13.58 -14.67
CA ILE A 114 -12.11 -13.49 -14.20
C ILE A 114 -12.54 -12.03 -14.21
N GLU A 115 -13.56 -11.67 -14.97
CA GLU A 115 -14.15 -10.33 -14.91
C GLU A 115 -15.12 -10.24 -13.74
N LEU A 116 -14.88 -9.26 -12.83
CA LEU A 116 -15.71 -8.97 -11.68
C LEU A 116 -16.53 -7.70 -11.92
N ASN A 117 -17.68 -7.59 -11.24
CA ASN A 117 -18.47 -6.36 -11.25
C ASN A 117 -17.87 -5.28 -10.33
N HIS A 118 -17.27 -5.70 -9.19
CA HIS A 118 -16.59 -4.80 -8.25
C HIS A 118 -15.58 -5.58 -7.39
N ILE A 119 -14.58 -4.88 -6.84
CA ILE A 119 -13.49 -5.50 -6.06
C ILE A 119 -13.98 -6.19 -4.78
N GLY A 120 -15.06 -5.72 -4.19
CA GLY A 120 -15.65 -6.30 -2.97
C GLY A 120 -16.19 -7.72 -3.11
N GLU A 121 -16.25 -8.27 -4.33
CA GLU A 121 -16.59 -9.70 -4.54
C GLU A 121 -15.47 -10.64 -4.09
N LEU A 122 -14.23 -10.12 -3.94
CA LEU A 122 -13.10 -10.88 -3.45
C LEU A 122 -13.04 -10.81 -1.92
N GLN A 123 -13.35 -11.92 -1.27
CA GLN A 123 -13.37 -12.03 0.19
C GLN A 123 -12.00 -12.35 0.79
N ARG A 124 -11.08 -12.85 -0.03
CA ARG A 124 -9.71 -13.23 0.36
C ARG A 124 -8.78 -13.21 -0.83
N GLU A 125 -7.48 -13.19 -0.55
CA GLU A 125 -6.45 -13.38 -1.58
C GLU A 125 -6.53 -14.78 -2.20
N VAL A 126 -6.38 -14.85 -3.53
CA VAL A 126 -6.25 -16.09 -4.30
C VAL A 126 -4.81 -16.22 -4.75
N PHE A 127 -4.04 -17.05 -4.05
CA PHE A 127 -2.60 -17.17 -4.25
C PHE A 127 -2.27 -18.20 -5.34
N GLY A 128 -2.31 -17.76 -6.60
CA GLY A 128 -2.10 -18.61 -7.77
C GLY A 128 -2.26 -17.83 -9.07
N PRO A 129 -2.23 -18.50 -10.23
CA PRO A 129 -2.27 -17.88 -11.55
C PRO A 129 -3.70 -17.45 -11.95
N VAL A 130 -4.33 -16.65 -11.11
CA VAL A 130 -5.67 -16.09 -11.34
C VAL A 130 -5.62 -14.60 -11.24
N LEU A 131 -5.93 -13.93 -12.33
CA LEU A 131 -6.08 -12.49 -12.43
C LEU A 131 -7.56 -12.13 -12.46
N HIS A 132 -7.96 -11.17 -11.62
CA HIS A 132 -9.30 -10.60 -11.66
C HIS A 132 -9.27 -9.25 -12.37
N LEU A 133 -10.31 -8.94 -13.12
CA LEU A 133 -10.44 -7.66 -13.81
C LEU A 133 -11.71 -6.95 -13.33
N VAL A 134 -11.57 -5.67 -13.01
CA VAL A 134 -12.66 -4.78 -12.65
C VAL A 134 -12.66 -3.61 -13.64
N ARG A 135 -13.82 -3.29 -14.20
CA ARG A 135 -14.00 -2.09 -15.03
C ARG A 135 -14.45 -0.93 -14.16
N TYR A 136 -13.94 0.26 -14.42
CA TYR A 136 -14.36 1.47 -13.69
C TYR A 136 -14.60 2.64 -14.64
N ALA A 137 -15.58 3.48 -14.32
CA ALA A 137 -15.83 4.70 -15.07
C ALA A 137 -14.77 5.78 -14.74
N ARG A 138 -14.41 6.62 -15.71
CA ARG A 138 -13.39 7.67 -15.59
C ARG A 138 -13.56 8.52 -14.32
N ASN A 139 -14.78 8.88 -13.98
CA ASN A 139 -15.07 9.76 -12.84
C ASN A 139 -14.99 9.05 -11.49
N ASP A 140 -14.94 7.71 -11.48
CA ASP A 140 -15.00 6.88 -10.27
C ASP A 140 -13.62 6.48 -9.75
N LEU A 141 -12.53 7.03 -10.29
CA LEU A 141 -11.15 6.70 -9.86
C LEU A 141 -10.95 6.88 -8.34
N ASN A 142 -11.52 7.94 -7.76
CA ASN A 142 -11.40 8.16 -6.30
C ASN A 142 -12.15 7.10 -5.51
N GLN A 143 -13.36 6.74 -5.93
CA GLN A 143 -14.16 5.68 -5.31
C GLN A 143 -13.46 4.32 -5.45
N LEU A 144 -12.87 4.04 -6.61
CA LEU A 144 -12.08 2.83 -6.82
C LEU A 144 -10.89 2.76 -5.85
N LEU A 145 -10.15 3.86 -5.67
CA LEU A 145 -9.03 3.92 -4.73
C LEU A 145 -9.49 3.67 -3.29
N ASP A 146 -10.64 4.23 -2.90
CA ASP A 146 -11.22 3.99 -1.58
C ASP A 146 -11.62 2.51 -1.40
N GLN A 147 -12.20 1.88 -2.42
CA GLN A 147 -12.54 0.45 -2.42
C GLN A 147 -11.27 -0.44 -2.34
N ILE A 148 -10.21 -0.10 -3.06
CA ILE A 148 -8.92 -0.81 -3.00
C ILE A 148 -8.36 -0.71 -1.58
N ASN A 149 -8.28 0.50 -1.01
CA ASN A 149 -7.78 0.73 0.33
C ASN A 149 -8.62 0.00 1.40
N ALA A 150 -9.94 -0.06 1.22
CA ALA A 150 -10.87 -0.74 2.12
C ALA A 150 -10.67 -2.26 2.19
N THR A 151 -9.97 -2.87 1.23
CA THR A 151 -9.59 -4.30 1.31
C THR A 151 -8.64 -4.58 2.47
N GLY A 152 -7.94 -3.57 2.98
CA GLY A 152 -6.94 -3.68 4.03
C GLY A 152 -5.59 -4.23 3.56
N TYR A 153 -5.48 -4.76 2.35
CA TYR A 153 -4.20 -5.18 1.76
C TYR A 153 -3.48 -3.98 1.15
N GLY A 154 -2.19 -3.87 1.41
CA GLY A 154 -1.41 -2.73 0.97
C GLY A 154 0.08 -3.07 0.75
N LEU A 155 0.39 -4.12 0.00
CA LEU A 155 1.78 -4.46 -0.32
C LEU A 155 2.25 -3.70 -1.56
N THR A 156 1.60 -3.95 -2.70
CA THR A 156 1.95 -3.35 -3.98
C THR A 156 0.71 -2.80 -4.68
N GLN A 157 0.86 -1.65 -5.31
CA GLN A 157 -0.13 -1.07 -6.20
C GLN A 157 0.55 -0.54 -7.46
N GLY A 158 -0.03 -0.83 -8.62
CA GLY A 158 0.44 -0.32 -9.90
C GLY A 158 -0.51 0.69 -10.52
N VAL A 159 0.03 1.62 -11.29
CA VAL A 159 -0.74 2.52 -12.16
C VAL A 159 -0.08 2.64 -13.51
N HIS A 160 -0.86 2.48 -14.57
CA HIS A 160 -0.47 2.74 -15.95
C HIS A 160 -1.29 3.92 -16.49
N THR A 161 -0.60 5.01 -16.77
CA THR A 161 -1.19 6.26 -17.27
C THR A 161 -0.10 7.16 -17.84
N ARG A 162 -0.45 8.04 -18.77
CA ARG A 162 0.43 9.10 -19.28
C ARG A 162 0.05 10.48 -18.75
N ILE A 163 -0.81 10.54 -17.73
CA ILE A 163 -1.32 11.77 -17.13
C ILE A 163 -0.71 11.96 -15.74
N ASP A 164 0.13 12.97 -15.56
CA ASP A 164 0.85 13.23 -14.31
C ASP A 164 -0.10 13.47 -13.14
N GLU A 165 -1.25 14.12 -13.35
CA GLU A 165 -2.25 14.35 -12.33
C GLU A 165 -2.89 13.04 -11.85
N THR A 166 -3.07 12.08 -12.76
CA THR A 166 -3.56 10.73 -12.41
C THR A 166 -2.50 9.99 -11.59
N ILE A 167 -1.22 10.06 -11.98
CA ILE A 167 -0.10 9.50 -11.20
C ILE A 167 -0.11 10.08 -9.79
N ALA A 168 -0.12 11.41 -9.68
CA ALA A 168 -0.10 12.09 -8.39
C ALA A 168 -1.32 11.70 -7.51
N ARG A 169 -2.51 11.61 -8.13
CA ARG A 169 -3.74 11.22 -7.43
C ARG A 169 -3.65 9.80 -6.88
N VAL A 170 -3.20 8.84 -7.68
CA VAL A 170 -3.06 7.44 -7.26
C VAL A 170 -1.98 7.32 -6.18
N VAL A 171 -0.79 7.87 -6.39
CA VAL A 171 0.33 7.80 -5.44
C VAL A 171 -0.03 8.40 -4.08
N ASN A 172 -0.75 9.54 -4.06
CA ASN A 172 -1.10 10.23 -2.82
C ASN A 172 -2.26 9.57 -2.04
N ARG A 173 -3.08 8.73 -2.70
CA ARG A 173 -4.23 8.07 -2.07
C ARG A 173 -4.02 6.58 -1.82
N ALA A 174 -3.01 5.98 -2.43
CA ALA A 174 -2.72 4.56 -2.26
C ALA A 174 -2.25 4.27 -0.82
N HIS A 175 -2.90 3.33 -0.15
CA HIS A 175 -2.45 2.73 1.09
C HIS A 175 -1.67 1.46 0.77
N ALA A 176 -0.55 1.62 0.07
CA ALA A 176 0.32 0.53 -0.32
C ALA A 176 1.78 0.90 -0.08
N GLY A 177 2.51 -0.03 0.48
CA GLY A 177 3.91 0.20 0.78
C GLY A 177 4.77 0.45 -0.46
N ASN A 178 4.45 -0.16 -1.60
CA ASN A 178 5.16 0.05 -2.86
C ASN A 178 4.17 0.40 -3.96
N VAL A 179 4.34 1.59 -4.55
CA VAL A 179 3.54 2.05 -5.70
C VAL A 179 4.42 2.08 -6.94
N TYR A 180 3.99 1.42 -7.99
CA TYR A 180 4.69 1.31 -9.27
C TYR A 180 3.96 2.08 -10.36
N VAL A 181 4.69 2.89 -11.12
CA VAL A 181 4.14 3.71 -12.20
C VAL A 181 4.72 3.24 -13.52
N ASN A 182 3.85 2.86 -14.46
CA ASN A 182 4.19 2.45 -15.83
C ASN A 182 5.24 1.33 -15.88
N ARG A 183 5.09 0.33 -15.01
CA ARG A 183 5.92 -0.90 -15.00
C ARG A 183 5.19 -2.03 -14.27
N ASN A 184 5.72 -3.24 -14.37
CA ASN A 184 5.24 -4.37 -13.59
C ASN A 184 5.45 -4.17 -12.07
N MET A 185 4.67 -4.86 -11.26
CA MET A 185 4.67 -4.72 -9.81
C MET A 185 5.34 -5.88 -9.07
N VAL A 186 6.03 -6.77 -9.76
CA VAL A 186 6.78 -7.90 -9.21
C VAL A 186 8.29 -7.66 -9.27
N GLY A 187 9.05 -8.34 -8.39
CA GLY A 187 10.50 -8.35 -8.47
C GLY A 187 11.17 -7.05 -8.01
N ALA A 188 10.84 -6.57 -6.81
CA ALA A 188 11.59 -5.47 -6.19
C ALA A 188 13.08 -5.82 -6.10
N VAL A 189 13.94 -4.89 -6.53
CA VAL A 189 15.39 -5.08 -6.57
C VAL A 189 16.00 -4.68 -5.24
N VAL A 190 16.71 -5.61 -4.59
CA VAL A 190 17.39 -5.36 -3.31
C VAL A 190 18.40 -4.21 -3.44
N GLY A 191 18.37 -3.29 -2.48
CA GLY A 191 19.23 -2.10 -2.46
C GLY A 191 18.78 -0.95 -3.36
N VAL A 192 17.76 -1.17 -4.20
CA VAL A 192 17.19 -0.16 -5.10
C VAL A 192 15.76 0.21 -4.69
N GLN A 193 14.97 -0.80 -4.40
CA GLN A 193 13.54 -0.65 -4.07
C GLN A 193 13.29 -1.30 -2.70
N PRO A 194 13.30 -0.53 -1.61
CA PRO A 194 12.88 -1.03 -0.31
C PRO A 194 11.47 -1.60 -0.39
N PHE A 195 11.28 -2.81 0.17
CA PHE A 195 10.07 -3.58 -0.02
C PHE A 195 9.37 -3.89 1.29
N GLY A 196 8.09 -3.60 1.36
CA GLY A 196 7.24 -3.88 2.53
C GLY A 196 5.90 -3.19 2.42
N GLY A 197 4.87 -3.82 2.99
CA GLY A 197 3.48 -3.38 2.91
C GLY A 197 2.99 -2.56 4.10
N GLU A 198 1.73 -2.21 4.01
CA GLU A 198 0.93 -1.52 5.04
C GLU A 198 -0.31 -2.36 5.38
N GLY A 199 -1.01 -2.00 6.43
CA GLY A 199 -2.24 -2.67 6.86
C GLY A 199 -2.03 -4.16 7.09
N LEU A 200 -2.84 -5.00 6.46
CA LEU A 200 -2.71 -6.47 6.53
C LEU A 200 -1.43 -7.00 5.89
N SER A 201 -0.74 -6.19 5.09
CA SER A 201 0.43 -6.61 4.32
C SER A 201 1.77 -6.25 4.97
N GLY A 202 1.79 -5.60 6.12
CA GLY A 202 3.02 -5.29 6.83
C GLY A 202 2.93 -4.18 7.85
N THR A 203 3.94 -4.09 8.70
CA THR A 203 4.04 -3.11 9.80
C THR A 203 5.16 -2.09 9.60
N GLY A 204 5.97 -2.25 8.53
CA GLY A 204 7.20 -1.46 8.33
C GLY A 204 8.25 -1.67 9.43
N PRO A 205 9.40 -1.05 9.32
CA PRO A 205 9.90 -0.38 8.12
C PRO A 205 10.20 -1.37 7.00
N LYS A 206 10.35 -0.86 5.76
CA LYS A 206 10.60 -1.69 4.57
C LYS A 206 11.94 -2.40 4.63
N ALA A 207 11.96 -3.68 4.26
CA ALA A 207 13.18 -4.46 4.09
C ALA A 207 14.10 -3.82 3.03
N GLY A 208 15.41 -3.78 3.30
CA GLY A 208 16.38 -3.09 2.46
C GLY A 208 16.27 -1.56 2.46
N GLY A 209 15.40 -1.00 3.29
CA GLY A 209 15.21 0.45 3.42
C GLY A 209 16.12 1.07 4.48
N PRO A 210 16.23 2.42 4.48
CA PRO A 210 17.16 3.15 5.34
C PRO A 210 16.86 3.03 6.84
N LEU A 211 15.63 2.65 7.21
CA LEU A 211 15.20 2.53 8.60
C LEU A 211 15.22 1.09 9.13
N TYR A 212 15.47 0.09 8.28
CA TYR A 212 15.28 -1.31 8.66
C TYR A 212 16.22 -1.75 9.80
N LEU A 213 17.49 -1.40 9.72
CA LEU A 213 18.47 -1.77 10.74
C LEU A 213 18.17 -1.15 12.11
N LEU A 214 17.54 0.03 12.13
CA LEU A 214 17.14 0.68 13.39
C LEU A 214 16.06 -0.13 14.14
N ARG A 215 15.33 -0.99 13.44
CA ARG A 215 14.33 -1.89 14.05
C ARG A 215 14.98 -3.00 14.87
N LEU A 216 16.20 -3.39 14.53
CA LEU A 216 16.92 -4.50 15.16
C LEU A 216 17.70 -4.06 16.40
N LEU A 217 17.78 -2.76 16.67
CA LEU A 217 18.50 -2.24 17.84
C LEU A 217 17.59 -2.23 19.07
N SER A 218 18.09 -2.74 20.20
CA SER A 218 17.43 -2.65 21.49
C SER A 218 17.37 -1.22 22.01
N GLN A 219 18.39 -0.42 21.72
CA GLN A 219 18.45 1.02 21.99
C GLN A 219 18.88 1.77 20.72
N ARG A 220 18.13 2.80 20.37
CA ARG A 220 18.45 3.63 19.23
C ARG A 220 19.21 4.88 19.69
N PRO A 221 20.28 5.29 18.98
CA PRO A 221 20.89 6.60 19.20
C PRO A 221 19.83 7.71 19.05
N ALA A 222 19.91 8.74 19.89
CA ALA A 222 18.91 9.82 19.91
C ALA A 222 18.79 10.56 18.56
N ASP A 223 19.88 10.60 17.79
CA ASP A 223 19.97 11.24 16.48
C ASP A 223 19.90 10.27 15.30
N ALA A 224 19.54 9.00 15.53
CA ALA A 224 19.54 7.95 14.49
C ALA A 224 18.73 8.33 13.25
N LEU A 225 17.52 8.90 13.43
CA LEU A 225 16.69 9.34 12.30
C LEU A 225 17.33 10.51 11.54
N ALA A 226 17.87 11.50 12.27
CA ALA A 226 18.54 12.64 11.66
C ALA A 226 19.74 12.19 10.84
N ARG A 227 20.58 11.32 11.38
CA ARG A 227 21.74 10.75 10.64
C ARG A 227 21.33 9.97 9.41
N THR A 228 20.27 9.15 9.52
CA THR A 228 19.80 8.32 8.41
C THR A 228 19.38 9.17 7.18
N PHE A 229 18.89 10.38 7.42
CA PHE A 229 18.42 11.30 6.38
C PHE A 229 19.34 12.52 6.18
N ALA A 230 20.51 12.57 6.83
CA ALA A 230 21.45 13.69 6.74
C ALA A 230 22.26 13.75 5.44
N ASP A 231 22.28 12.69 4.62
CA ASP A 231 22.88 12.71 3.29
C ASP A 231 22.10 13.66 2.38
N ALA A 232 22.50 14.95 2.44
CA ALA A 232 21.80 16.08 1.83
C ALA A 232 21.59 15.95 0.31
N ASP A 233 22.45 15.21 -0.39
CA ASP A 233 22.38 15.06 -1.85
C ASP A 233 21.24 14.11 -2.31
N ARG A 234 20.58 13.41 -1.39
CA ARG A 234 19.61 12.36 -1.71
C ARG A 234 18.27 12.50 -0.99
N ALA A 235 18.18 13.32 0.04
CA ALA A 235 16.94 13.59 0.75
C ALA A 235 16.37 14.94 0.30
N THR A 236 15.16 14.93 -0.22
CA THR A 236 14.41 16.16 -0.45
C THR A 236 13.52 16.36 0.77
N PRO A 237 13.78 17.35 1.62
CA PRO A 237 12.84 17.69 2.69
C PRO A 237 11.50 18.06 2.06
N PRO A 238 10.39 17.90 2.79
CA PRO A 238 9.12 18.42 2.31
C PRO A 238 9.28 19.93 2.05
N GLU A 239 8.59 20.42 1.02
CA GLU A 239 8.50 21.88 0.79
C GLU A 239 8.12 22.57 2.10
N ASP A 240 8.71 23.73 2.37
CA ASP A 240 8.49 24.45 3.64
C ASP A 240 7.00 24.62 3.93
N ALA A 241 6.19 24.93 2.92
CA ALA A 241 4.74 25.06 3.04
C ALA A 241 4.04 23.72 3.43
N VAL A 242 4.54 22.57 2.97
CA VAL A 242 4.01 21.25 3.33
C VAL A 242 4.39 20.93 4.77
N ARG A 243 5.65 21.18 5.15
CA ARG A 243 6.13 20.98 6.51
C ARG A 243 5.41 21.89 7.51
N GLU A 244 5.24 23.16 7.20
CA GLU A 244 4.53 24.12 8.01
C GLU A 244 3.08 23.67 8.26
N ARG A 245 2.37 23.29 7.21
CA ARG A 245 0.99 22.77 7.31
C ARG A 245 0.91 21.49 8.14
N LEU A 246 1.86 20.55 7.94
CA LEU A 246 1.91 19.29 8.68
C LEU A 246 2.12 19.54 10.19
N LEU A 247 2.95 20.48 10.56
CA LEU A 247 3.32 20.79 11.95
C LEU A 247 2.46 21.87 12.59
N ALA A 248 1.55 22.51 11.88
CA ALA A 248 0.70 23.58 12.41
C ALA A 248 -0.10 23.15 13.67
N PRO A 249 -0.70 21.94 13.74
CA PRO A 249 -1.38 21.49 14.97
C PRO A 249 -0.42 21.36 16.15
N LEU A 250 0.81 20.86 15.93
CA LEU A 250 1.82 20.73 16.97
C LEU A 250 2.30 22.10 17.47
N ALA A 251 2.54 23.04 16.55
CA ALA A 251 2.91 24.42 16.90
C ALA A 251 1.79 25.10 17.71
N THR A 252 0.55 24.88 17.34
CA THR A 252 -0.62 25.38 18.07
C THR A 252 -0.71 24.77 19.48
N LEU A 253 -0.46 23.47 19.62
CA LEU A 253 -0.41 22.80 20.93
C LEU A 253 0.74 23.37 21.80
N GLN A 254 1.90 23.63 21.21
CA GLN A 254 3.04 24.25 21.90
C GLN A 254 2.68 25.63 22.45
N GLN A 255 2.09 26.51 21.65
CA GLN A 255 1.65 27.84 22.07
C GLN A 255 0.61 27.77 23.19
N TRP A 256 -0.38 26.90 23.04
CA TRP A 256 -1.38 26.68 24.08
C TRP A 256 -0.75 26.19 25.39
N ALA A 257 0.19 25.26 25.36
CA ALA A 257 0.90 24.78 26.54
C ALA A 257 1.65 25.91 27.25
N GLN A 258 2.28 26.81 26.49
CA GLN A 258 2.93 28.03 27.06
C GLN A 258 1.93 28.93 27.78
N LEU A 259 0.77 29.17 27.17
CA LEU A 259 -0.29 30.01 27.78
C LEU A 259 -0.89 29.38 29.05
N GLN A 260 -0.90 28.02 29.12
CA GLN A 260 -1.35 27.29 30.32
C GLN A 260 -0.23 27.15 31.39
N GLY A 261 0.97 27.70 31.16
CA GLY A 261 2.11 27.54 32.07
C GLY A 261 2.75 26.14 32.06
N ASN A 262 2.37 25.25 31.11
CA ASN A 262 2.94 23.90 30.98
C ASN A 262 4.22 23.93 30.13
N ALA A 263 5.32 24.39 30.77
CA ALA A 263 6.62 24.49 30.08
C ALA A 263 7.19 23.14 29.63
N ALA A 264 6.88 22.03 30.36
CA ALA A 264 7.34 20.69 30.03
C ALA A 264 6.74 20.22 28.69
N LEU A 265 5.42 20.37 28.51
CA LEU A 265 4.74 20.04 27.27
C LEU A 265 5.22 20.91 26.11
N ALA A 266 5.37 22.21 26.32
CA ALA A 266 5.87 23.15 25.31
C ALA A 266 7.28 22.77 24.81
N SER A 267 8.19 22.42 25.75
CA SER A 267 9.54 21.93 25.42
C SER A 267 9.49 20.60 24.64
N THR A 268 8.58 19.70 25.02
CA THR A 268 8.38 18.42 24.34
C THR A 268 7.89 18.62 22.90
N CYS A 269 6.90 19.49 22.68
CA CYS A 269 6.43 19.85 21.34
C CYS A 269 7.58 20.40 20.48
N GLN A 270 8.38 21.30 21.02
CA GLN A 270 9.52 21.87 20.30
C GLN A 270 10.56 20.80 19.94
N ARG A 271 10.88 19.89 20.86
CA ARG A 271 11.79 18.76 20.60
C ARG A 271 11.26 17.87 19.50
N PHE A 272 9.98 17.48 19.54
CA PHE A 272 9.37 16.64 18.53
C PHE A 272 9.33 17.31 17.15
N ALA A 273 9.03 18.61 17.09
CA ALA A 273 9.07 19.39 15.84
C ALA A 273 10.46 19.40 15.18
N ARG A 274 11.52 19.42 15.98
CA ARG A 274 12.91 19.35 15.48
C ARG A 274 13.32 17.94 15.03
N GLN A 275 12.80 16.91 15.66
CA GLN A 275 13.22 15.52 15.43
C GLN A 275 12.42 14.81 14.34
N THR A 276 11.21 15.28 14.04
CA THR A 276 10.35 14.60 13.07
C THR A 276 10.93 14.64 11.66
N GLN A 277 10.83 13.49 10.99
CA GLN A 277 11.16 13.31 9.59
C GLN A 277 9.90 13.06 8.72
N SER A 278 8.71 13.28 9.28
CA SER A 278 7.45 13.08 8.55
C SER A 278 7.39 14.01 7.33
N GLY A 279 6.95 13.47 6.21
CA GLY A 279 6.92 14.18 4.93
C GLY A 279 8.25 14.21 4.18
N THR A 280 9.36 13.72 4.78
CA THR A 280 10.65 13.64 4.08
C THR A 280 10.56 12.63 2.93
N ALA A 281 11.01 13.03 1.76
CA ALA A 281 11.18 12.19 0.59
C ALA A 281 12.68 12.00 0.28
N ARG A 282 13.07 10.79 -0.09
CA ARG A 282 14.45 10.47 -0.47
C ARG A 282 14.46 9.78 -1.83
N THR A 283 15.15 10.37 -2.79
CA THR A 283 15.42 9.70 -4.06
C THR A 283 16.49 8.63 -3.85
N LEU A 284 16.18 7.40 -4.24
CA LEU A 284 17.08 6.27 -4.17
C LEU A 284 17.78 6.08 -5.51
N HIS A 285 18.96 5.43 -5.48
CA HIS A 285 19.57 4.98 -6.71
C HIS A 285 18.70 3.93 -7.40
N GLY A 286 18.69 3.96 -8.71
CA GLY A 286 17.94 3.02 -9.52
C GLY A 286 18.56 2.87 -10.91
N PRO A 287 18.05 1.94 -11.73
CA PRO A 287 18.46 1.80 -13.12
C PRO A 287 18.10 3.06 -13.93
N THR A 288 18.79 3.26 -15.04
CA THR A 288 18.48 4.35 -15.98
C THR A 288 17.04 4.29 -16.44
N GLY A 289 16.35 5.43 -16.37
CA GLY A 289 14.93 5.53 -16.76
C GLY A 289 13.95 5.33 -15.62
N GLU A 290 14.40 4.90 -14.42
CA GLU A 290 13.56 4.83 -13.22
C GLU A 290 13.88 5.96 -12.23
N ARG A 291 12.84 6.45 -11.57
CA ARG A 291 12.96 7.32 -10.39
C ARG A 291 12.30 6.64 -9.20
N ASN A 292 13.09 6.26 -8.21
CA ASN A 292 12.63 5.62 -6.98
C ASN A 292 12.63 6.65 -5.84
N VAL A 293 11.49 6.87 -5.21
CA VAL A 293 11.33 7.82 -4.11
C VAL A 293 10.84 7.09 -2.87
N TYR A 294 11.61 7.18 -1.79
CA TYR A 294 11.24 6.68 -0.48
C TYR A 294 10.67 7.83 0.36
N THR A 295 9.43 7.73 0.77
CA THR A 295 8.72 8.78 1.51
C THR A 295 8.31 8.29 2.90
N LEU A 296 8.43 9.16 3.90
CA LEU A 296 7.92 8.94 5.26
C LEU A 296 6.55 9.60 5.39
N ALA A 297 5.51 8.77 5.34
CA ALA A 297 4.14 9.21 5.57
C ALA A 297 3.75 9.10 7.05
N PRO A 298 2.83 9.95 7.55
CA PRO A 298 2.28 9.82 8.89
C PRO A 298 1.46 8.54 9.02
N ARG A 299 1.33 8.01 10.25
CA ARG A 299 0.26 7.07 10.59
C ARG A 299 -1.04 7.85 10.65
N ALA A 300 -2.08 7.38 9.93
CA ALA A 300 -3.33 8.12 9.83
C ALA A 300 -4.02 8.25 11.21
N ARG A 301 -4.08 7.14 11.98
CA ARG A 301 -4.75 7.09 13.28
C ARG A 301 -3.91 6.36 14.31
N VAL A 302 -3.67 7.04 15.43
CA VAL A 302 -2.87 6.50 16.55
C VAL A 302 -3.68 6.56 17.84
N LEU A 303 -3.90 5.41 18.46
CA LEU A 303 -4.59 5.31 19.72
C LEU A 303 -3.67 5.75 20.86
N CYS A 304 -4.13 6.70 21.68
CA CYS A 304 -3.43 7.22 22.84
C CYS A 304 -4.10 6.68 24.10
N LEU A 305 -3.38 5.90 24.90
CA LEU A 305 -3.91 5.15 26.05
C LEU A 305 -3.39 5.65 27.41
N ALA A 306 -2.69 6.77 27.46
CA ALA A 306 -2.20 7.32 28.72
C ALA A 306 -3.37 7.62 29.67
N GLN A 307 -3.17 7.32 30.94
CA GLN A 307 -4.19 7.52 31.98
C GLN A 307 -4.17 8.95 32.52
N SER A 308 -3.00 9.56 32.61
CA SER A 308 -2.89 10.98 33.04
C SER A 308 -3.13 11.90 31.85
N VAL A 309 -3.71 13.07 32.10
CA VAL A 309 -3.91 14.09 31.06
C VAL A 309 -2.57 14.59 30.51
N ASP A 310 -1.57 14.73 31.36
CA ASP A 310 -0.25 15.21 30.93
C ASP A 310 0.44 14.24 29.98
N ASP A 311 0.42 12.95 30.28
CA ASP A 311 0.96 11.91 29.39
C ASP A 311 0.14 11.80 28.09
N LEU A 312 -1.18 11.95 28.18
CA LEU A 312 -2.05 11.94 27.00
C LEU A 312 -1.74 13.11 26.05
N LEU A 313 -1.41 14.28 26.60
CA LEU A 313 -0.96 15.44 25.83
C LEU A 313 0.42 15.20 25.21
N VAL A 314 1.33 14.51 25.90
CA VAL A 314 2.64 14.12 25.35
C VAL A 314 2.48 13.12 24.20
N GLN A 315 1.61 12.10 24.36
CA GLN A 315 1.28 11.17 23.28
C GLN A 315 0.67 11.92 22.07
N THR A 316 -0.25 12.84 22.34
CA THR A 316 -0.84 13.68 21.29
C THR A 316 0.22 14.50 20.57
N ALA A 317 1.16 15.13 21.30
CA ALA A 317 2.27 15.88 20.70
C ALA A 317 3.13 15.00 19.77
N ALA A 318 3.38 13.73 20.15
CA ALA A 318 4.11 12.77 19.31
C ALA A 318 3.34 12.44 18.01
N VAL A 319 2.03 12.20 18.12
CA VAL A 319 1.16 11.95 16.98
C VAL A 319 1.12 13.16 16.03
N LEU A 320 0.89 14.34 16.56
CA LEU A 320 0.87 15.59 15.77
C LEU A 320 2.22 15.87 15.11
N ALA A 321 3.33 15.54 15.77
CA ALA A 321 4.66 15.67 15.18
C ALA A 321 4.87 14.75 13.97
N SER A 322 4.18 13.64 13.92
CA SER A 322 4.20 12.74 12.75
C SER A 322 3.18 13.14 11.67
N GLY A 323 2.28 14.10 11.95
CA GLY A 323 1.21 14.51 11.05
C GLY A 323 -0.03 13.63 11.11
N GLY A 324 -0.14 12.76 12.13
CA GLY A 324 -1.25 11.84 12.32
C GLY A 324 -2.41 12.42 13.13
N THR A 325 -3.46 11.62 13.28
CA THR A 325 -4.63 11.92 14.11
C THR A 325 -4.60 11.06 15.38
N ALA A 326 -4.71 11.71 16.53
CA ALA A 326 -4.78 11.03 17.82
C ALA A 326 -6.20 10.55 18.11
N LEU A 327 -6.34 9.31 18.58
CA LEU A 327 -7.60 8.79 19.08
C LEU A 327 -7.57 8.77 20.61
N TRP A 328 -8.50 9.46 21.23
CA TRP A 328 -8.65 9.54 22.68
C TRP A 328 -9.87 8.77 23.15
N PRO A 329 -9.85 8.17 24.37
CA PRO A 329 -11.05 7.63 24.98
C PRO A 329 -12.12 8.70 25.15
N ASN A 330 -13.40 8.35 24.96
CA ASN A 330 -14.54 9.27 25.14
C ASN A 330 -14.59 9.88 26.54
N THR A 331 -14.05 9.20 27.54
CA THR A 331 -13.93 9.71 28.93
C THR A 331 -13.11 11.01 29.01
N GLN A 332 -12.30 11.32 27.97
CA GLN A 332 -11.46 12.52 27.90
C GLN A 332 -12.10 13.68 27.09
N ALA A 333 -13.39 13.58 26.76
CA ALA A 333 -14.10 14.60 25.97
C ALA A 333 -14.00 16.01 26.56
N SER A 334 -14.09 16.14 27.90
CA SER A 334 -13.96 17.42 28.60
C SER A 334 -12.56 18.03 28.50
N GLN A 335 -11.52 17.22 28.42
CA GLN A 335 -10.15 17.68 28.25
C GLN A 335 -9.89 18.05 26.80
N ARG A 336 -10.40 17.26 25.83
CA ARG A 336 -10.33 17.60 24.41
C ARG A 336 -10.95 18.97 24.14
N ALA A 337 -12.10 19.28 24.77
CA ALA A 337 -12.79 20.55 24.58
C ALA A 337 -11.97 21.79 25.02
N LYS A 338 -10.93 21.60 25.85
CA LYS A 338 -10.03 22.69 26.28
C LYS A 338 -8.88 22.96 25.29
N LEU A 339 -8.66 22.07 24.33
CA LEU A 339 -7.60 22.21 23.34
C LEU A 339 -7.98 23.29 22.30
N PRO A 340 -7.00 23.91 21.64
CA PRO A 340 -7.26 24.79 20.51
C PRO A 340 -7.99 24.07 19.36
N THR A 341 -8.81 24.79 18.62
CA THR A 341 -9.64 24.23 17.53
C THR A 341 -8.82 23.39 16.52
N LEU A 342 -7.65 23.88 16.13
CA LEU A 342 -6.78 23.18 15.19
C LEU A 342 -6.26 21.85 15.75
N VAL A 343 -5.99 21.79 17.05
CA VAL A 343 -5.60 20.55 17.73
C VAL A 343 -6.80 19.62 17.90
N GLN A 344 -7.97 20.17 18.28
CA GLN A 344 -9.21 19.39 18.38
C GLN A 344 -9.56 18.66 17.08
N ALA A 345 -9.29 19.29 15.92
CA ALA A 345 -9.53 18.69 14.61
C ALA A 345 -8.67 17.44 14.35
N GLN A 346 -7.53 17.33 15.05
CA GLN A 346 -6.61 16.18 14.97
C GLN A 346 -6.74 15.23 16.18
N VAL A 347 -7.75 15.41 17.02
CA VAL A 347 -8.03 14.52 18.16
C VAL A 347 -9.46 14.00 18.04
N LEU A 348 -9.63 12.75 17.72
CA LEU A 348 -10.93 12.10 17.63
C LEU A 348 -11.23 11.34 18.94
N LEU A 349 -12.49 11.31 19.33
CA LEU A 349 -12.95 10.56 20.49
C LEU A 349 -13.49 9.20 20.07
N GLN A 350 -13.28 8.19 20.95
CA GLN A 350 -13.65 6.81 20.68
C GLN A 350 -14.14 6.07 21.91
N ASP A 351 -15.25 5.32 21.76
CA ASP A 351 -15.86 4.60 22.88
C ASP A 351 -15.17 3.29 23.27
N ASN A 352 -14.61 2.55 22.30
CA ASN A 352 -14.07 1.22 22.54
C ASN A 352 -12.81 0.98 21.69
N ALA A 353 -11.67 1.21 22.31
CA ALA A 353 -10.40 1.30 21.60
C ALA A 353 -9.84 -0.02 21.07
N LEU A 354 -10.25 -1.17 21.61
CA LEU A 354 -9.59 -2.47 21.34
C LEU A 354 -10.54 -3.58 20.84
N GLY A 355 -11.84 -3.32 20.74
CA GLY A 355 -12.84 -4.38 20.44
C GLY A 355 -13.42 -4.36 19.03
N ASP A 356 -13.23 -3.30 18.29
CA ASP A 356 -13.87 -3.12 16.97
C ASP A 356 -12.80 -3.00 15.87
N GLY A 357 -12.60 -4.09 15.12
CA GLY A 357 -11.66 -4.13 14.00
C GLY A 357 -11.97 -3.15 12.85
N THR A 358 -13.05 -2.35 12.98
CA THR A 358 -13.47 -1.37 11.96
C THR A 358 -12.69 -0.05 12.03
N LEU A 359 -11.82 0.13 13.03
CA LEU A 359 -11.23 1.43 13.38
C LEU A 359 -10.12 1.95 12.49
N GLY A 360 -9.54 1.12 11.64
CA GLY A 360 -8.37 1.52 10.86
C GLY A 360 -7.23 2.06 11.74
N LEU A 361 -7.01 1.42 12.91
CA LEU A 361 -5.89 1.73 13.79
C LEU A 361 -4.58 1.34 13.13
N GLU A 362 -3.63 2.28 13.11
CA GLU A 362 -2.30 2.04 12.55
C GLU A 362 -1.21 1.93 13.61
N ALA A 363 -1.46 2.43 14.82
CA ALA A 363 -0.54 2.33 15.96
C ALA A 363 -1.26 2.57 17.29
N VAL A 364 -0.61 2.14 18.37
CA VAL A 364 -0.99 2.41 19.77
C VAL A 364 0.21 2.99 20.50
N LEU A 365 -0.02 4.01 21.32
CA LEU A 365 0.96 4.64 22.20
C LEU A 365 0.59 4.49 23.67
#